data_a5921415617641519f4937083d7aa133
#
_entry.id   a5921415617641519f4937083d7aa133
#
_cell.length_a   1.000
_cell.length_b   1.000
_cell.length_c   1.000
_cell.angle_alpha   90.00
_cell.angle_beta   90.00
_cell.angle_gamma   90.00
#
_symmetry.space_group_name_H-M   'P 1'
#
loop_
_entity.id
_entity.type
_entity.pdbx_description
1 polymer ?
#
loop_
_entity_poly.entity_id
_entity_poly.type
_entity_poly.pdbx_seq_one_letter_code
_entity_poly.pdbx_strand_id
1 'polypeptide(L)'
;MIVRINRHPRKKRIVILGGGFGGVYAAMHLEKLLGRRRAVEIRLVSRDNFFLFTPLLHEIAASDLEITNIVNPLRKLLHRVEVLVGDVDEVDLQNNRVRISRGYRNQAQQLDYDHLVIALGSTTNFYNLPDAADLALPMKSLSDAIQLRAQVLRCLEDANAASNPVERQSLLTFLVAGGGFAGVETVAALNDFIREALRFYPNLCPEMLRVTLVHSGAVILPELGESLGRYTEKVLIQRGVDIRLKTRVNSMTRSEVTLADGASIQSRTLVWTAGTVPSPIIAALPCARERGRLLVNQFLQVPDWPNVWALGDCAFVPDLGAAGKSHPPTAQHAMREGKLVARNIAAKLSGRPLQPFSFKTIGLLASIGRRTGVARIFGFNFSGFLAWWMWRTVYLSKLPGLDKKVRVAFDWTLDLLFPKDVCAVYDLNGRRDFHRPDAVRRMLEDNVNYQVTTEQSRNGLLRIEQLANT
;
A
#
# COMPACT_ATOMS: atom_id res chain seq x y z
N MET A 1 -19.83 58.97 2.50
CA MET A 1 -20.34 57.61 2.21
C MET A 1 -19.18 56.63 2.40
N ILE A 2 -19.07 56.04 3.62
CA ILE A 2 -17.95 55.14 3.95
C ILE A 2 -18.35 53.74 3.47
N VAL A 3 -17.76 53.27 2.37
CA VAL A 3 -17.91 51.92 1.89
C VAL A 3 -17.22 50.98 2.90
N ARG A 4 -17.99 50.35 3.78
CA ARG A 4 -17.50 49.22 4.60
C ARG A 4 -17.19 48.08 3.66
N ILE A 5 -15.91 47.90 3.29
CA ILE A 5 -15.41 46.71 2.64
C ILE A 5 -15.56 45.58 3.69
N ASN A 6 -16.60 44.77 3.54
CA ASN A 6 -16.81 43.56 4.33
C ASN A 6 -15.72 42.55 3.94
N ARG A 7 -14.52 42.68 4.50
CA ARG A 7 -13.47 41.67 4.39
C ARG A 7 -13.93 40.46 5.22
N HIS A 8 -14.59 39.53 4.58
CA HIS A 8 -14.77 38.20 5.20
C HIS A 8 -13.37 37.70 5.61
N PRO A 9 -13.16 37.31 6.86
CA PRO A 9 -11.86 36.82 7.30
C PRO A 9 -11.44 35.65 6.41
N ARG A 10 -10.23 35.72 5.83
CA ARG A 10 -9.67 34.66 4.98
C ARG A 10 -9.73 33.34 5.73
N LYS A 11 -10.34 32.32 5.12
CA LYS A 11 -10.42 30.98 5.70
C LYS A 11 -9.00 30.42 5.91
N LYS A 12 -8.79 29.78 7.07
CA LYS A 12 -7.59 28.98 7.32
C LYS A 12 -7.65 27.69 6.53
N ARG A 13 -6.66 27.44 5.71
CA ARG A 13 -6.57 26.30 4.80
C ARG A 13 -5.67 25.21 5.39
N ILE A 14 -6.23 24.04 5.61
CA ILE A 14 -5.51 22.85 6.07
C ILE A 14 -5.47 21.87 4.91
N VAL A 15 -4.25 21.57 4.41
CA VAL A 15 -4.03 20.62 3.32
C VAL A 15 -3.41 19.36 3.92
N ILE A 16 -3.98 18.20 3.61
CA ILE A 16 -3.52 16.88 4.04
C ILE A 16 -3.09 16.11 2.80
N LEU A 17 -1.86 15.59 2.79
CA LEU A 17 -1.30 14.82 1.69
C LEU A 17 -1.25 13.34 2.05
N GLY A 18 -2.03 12.53 1.33
CA GLY A 18 -2.09 11.08 1.46
C GLY A 18 -3.40 10.55 2.05
N GLY A 19 -4.06 9.65 1.31
CA GLY A 19 -5.34 8.98 1.66
C GLY A 19 -5.19 7.68 2.43
N GLY A 20 -4.01 7.42 3.05
CA GLY A 20 -3.77 6.26 3.90
C GLY A 20 -4.27 6.46 5.35
N PHE A 21 -3.89 5.53 6.24
CA PHE A 21 -4.34 5.55 7.65
C PHE A 21 -4.11 6.89 8.34
N GLY A 22 -2.91 7.44 8.21
CA GLY A 22 -2.57 8.70 8.89
C GLY A 22 -3.40 9.89 8.39
N GLY A 23 -3.44 10.10 7.07
CA GLY A 23 -4.13 11.24 6.48
C GLY A 23 -5.65 11.17 6.62
N VAL A 24 -6.26 10.00 6.39
CA VAL A 24 -7.72 9.83 6.56
C VAL A 24 -8.15 10.05 8.00
N TYR A 25 -7.42 9.49 8.98
CA TYR A 25 -7.75 9.71 10.39
C TYR A 25 -7.47 11.14 10.83
N ALA A 26 -6.46 11.82 10.29
CA ALA A 26 -6.27 13.25 10.50
C ALA A 26 -7.46 14.06 9.94
N ALA A 27 -7.89 13.75 8.71
CA ALA A 27 -9.03 14.39 8.06
C ALA A 27 -10.33 14.20 8.85
N MET A 28 -10.67 12.96 9.24
CA MET A 28 -11.87 12.64 10.03
C MET A 28 -11.90 13.39 11.38
N HIS A 29 -10.76 13.47 12.07
CA HIS A 29 -10.69 14.18 13.36
C HIS A 29 -10.69 15.69 13.18
N LEU A 30 -10.06 16.24 12.14
CA LEU A 30 -10.16 17.67 11.81
C LEU A 30 -11.60 18.05 11.43
N GLU A 31 -12.27 17.24 10.62
CA GLU A 31 -13.69 17.43 10.28
C GLU A 31 -14.56 17.50 11.53
N LYS A 32 -14.35 16.57 12.48
CA LYS A 32 -15.09 16.55 13.75
C LYS A 32 -14.84 17.79 14.61
N LEU A 33 -13.59 18.28 14.66
CA LEU A 33 -13.19 19.39 15.53
C LEU A 33 -13.44 20.76 14.90
N LEU A 34 -13.25 20.90 13.59
CA LEU A 34 -13.19 22.18 12.89
C LEU A 34 -14.18 22.28 11.71
N GLY A 35 -14.73 21.19 11.20
CA GLY A 35 -15.53 21.15 9.98
C GLY A 35 -16.84 21.98 10.03
N ARG A 36 -17.29 22.37 11.24
CA ARG A 36 -18.42 23.29 11.40
C ARG A 36 -18.01 24.77 11.43
N ARG A 37 -16.70 25.06 11.51
CA ARG A 37 -16.20 26.44 11.55
C ARG A 37 -16.13 26.99 10.12
N ARG A 38 -16.93 27.99 9.78
CA ARG A 38 -16.94 28.66 8.47
C ARG A 38 -15.56 29.25 8.09
N ALA A 39 -14.72 29.52 9.08
CA ALA A 39 -13.40 30.12 8.92
C ALA A 39 -12.28 29.09 8.60
N VAL A 40 -12.60 27.79 8.48
CA VAL A 40 -11.63 26.73 8.19
C VAL A 40 -12.06 25.96 6.95
N GLU A 41 -11.09 25.66 6.10
CA GLU A 41 -11.22 24.81 4.93
C GLU A 41 -10.23 23.64 5.06
N ILE A 42 -10.71 22.41 4.87
CA ILE A 42 -9.91 21.20 4.99
C ILE A 42 -9.93 20.48 3.64
N ARG A 43 -8.74 20.18 3.11
CA ARG A 43 -8.55 19.46 1.85
C ARG A 43 -7.72 18.21 2.08
N LEU A 44 -8.13 17.08 1.52
CA LEU A 44 -7.36 15.84 1.49
C LEU A 44 -6.98 15.54 0.04
N VAL A 45 -5.68 15.45 -0.24
CA VAL A 45 -5.15 14.98 -1.52
C VAL A 45 -4.84 13.49 -1.41
N SER A 46 -5.37 12.71 -2.32
CA SER A 46 -5.15 11.26 -2.36
C SER A 46 -5.06 10.77 -3.80
N ARG A 47 -4.16 9.84 -4.11
CA ARG A 47 -4.09 9.19 -5.42
C ARG A 47 -5.37 8.44 -5.73
N ASP A 48 -5.89 7.69 -4.76
CA ASP A 48 -7.12 6.93 -4.88
C ASP A 48 -8.32 7.70 -4.32
N ASN A 49 -9.51 7.43 -4.84
CA ASN A 49 -10.77 8.00 -4.34
C ASN A 49 -11.34 7.24 -3.13
N PHE A 50 -10.58 6.26 -2.62
CA PHE A 50 -10.96 5.39 -1.50
C PHE A 50 -9.83 5.28 -0.47
N PHE A 51 -10.20 4.93 0.73
CA PHE A 51 -9.32 4.45 1.79
C PHE A 51 -9.21 2.93 1.69
N LEU A 52 -7.98 2.42 1.60
CA LEU A 52 -7.69 0.99 1.57
C LEU A 52 -7.34 0.48 2.98
N PHE A 53 -8.04 -0.55 3.43
CA PHE A 53 -7.73 -1.24 4.68
C PHE A 53 -6.68 -2.33 4.45
N THR A 54 -5.43 -1.92 4.31
CA THR A 54 -4.28 -2.77 3.92
C THR A 54 -4.05 -4.02 4.78
N PRO A 55 -4.44 -4.10 6.07
CA PRO A 55 -4.28 -5.33 6.84
C PRO A 55 -5.00 -6.57 6.29
N LEU A 56 -6.02 -6.37 5.43
CA LEU A 56 -6.75 -7.46 4.79
C LEU A 56 -6.37 -7.66 3.30
N LEU A 57 -5.26 -7.05 2.85
CA LEU A 57 -4.89 -7.06 1.44
C LEU A 57 -4.52 -8.46 0.93
N HIS A 58 -3.86 -9.28 1.76
CA HIS A 58 -3.50 -10.65 1.41
C HIS A 58 -4.73 -11.54 1.20
N GLU A 59 -5.87 -11.26 1.86
CA GLU A 59 -7.12 -11.99 1.65
C GLU A 59 -7.75 -11.70 0.29
N ILE A 60 -7.55 -10.50 -0.28
CA ILE A 60 -7.94 -10.21 -1.67
C ILE A 60 -7.09 -11.01 -2.66
N ALA A 61 -5.78 -11.06 -2.44
CA ALA A 61 -4.88 -11.82 -3.30
C ALA A 61 -5.16 -13.33 -3.28
N ALA A 62 -5.72 -13.85 -2.18
CA ALA A 62 -6.08 -15.24 -1.98
C ALA A 62 -7.57 -15.56 -2.17
N SER A 63 -8.36 -14.64 -2.72
CA SER A 63 -9.81 -14.84 -2.94
C SER A 63 -10.64 -15.10 -1.68
N ASP A 64 -10.16 -14.71 -0.49
CA ASP A 64 -10.91 -14.84 0.77
C ASP A 64 -11.96 -13.74 0.95
N LEU A 65 -11.73 -12.56 0.31
CA LEU A 65 -12.60 -11.40 0.41
C LEU A 65 -12.87 -10.77 -0.96
N GLU A 66 -14.06 -10.22 -1.11
CA GLU A 66 -14.40 -9.36 -2.23
C GLU A 66 -13.62 -8.02 -2.18
N ILE A 67 -13.10 -7.60 -3.34
CA ILE A 67 -12.25 -6.41 -3.49
C ILE A 67 -12.88 -5.17 -2.86
N THR A 68 -14.17 -4.98 -3.07
CA THR A 68 -14.89 -3.79 -2.58
C THR A 68 -15.06 -3.77 -1.06
N ASN A 69 -14.84 -4.88 -0.36
CA ASN A 69 -15.12 -5.00 1.08
C ASN A 69 -14.04 -4.39 1.96
N ILE A 70 -12.81 -4.26 1.46
CA ILE A 70 -11.70 -3.61 2.19
C ILE A 70 -11.43 -2.16 1.77
N VAL A 71 -12.23 -1.62 0.84
CA VAL A 71 -12.11 -0.23 0.39
C VAL A 71 -13.31 0.60 0.81
N ASN A 72 -13.05 1.83 1.24
CA ASN A 72 -14.07 2.78 1.67
C ASN A 72 -13.96 4.07 0.86
N PRO A 73 -14.98 4.48 0.09
CA PRO A 73 -14.95 5.73 -0.66
C PRO A 73 -14.66 6.91 0.27
N LEU A 74 -13.63 7.70 -0.02
CA LEU A 74 -13.25 8.84 0.83
C LEU A 74 -14.38 9.84 1.01
N ARG A 75 -15.17 10.11 -0.04
CA ARG A 75 -16.31 11.02 0.01
C ARG A 75 -17.48 10.49 0.85
N LYS A 76 -17.53 9.17 1.12
CA LYS A 76 -18.47 8.56 2.06
C LYS A 76 -18.01 8.68 3.51
N LEU A 77 -16.68 8.67 3.73
CA LEU A 77 -16.08 8.81 5.06
C LEU A 77 -15.99 10.28 5.53
N LEU A 78 -15.84 11.20 4.56
CA LEU A 78 -15.53 12.61 4.80
C LEU A 78 -16.62 13.48 4.12
N HIS A 79 -17.40 14.20 4.93
CA HIS A 79 -18.54 14.98 4.45
C HIS A 79 -18.25 16.49 4.30
N ARG A 80 -17.26 17.00 5.05
CA ARG A 80 -16.90 18.42 5.10
C ARG A 80 -15.42 18.67 4.79
N VAL A 81 -14.74 17.65 4.32
CA VAL A 81 -13.38 17.72 3.78
C VAL A 81 -13.48 17.64 2.26
N GLU A 82 -12.87 18.58 1.58
CA GLU A 82 -12.74 18.52 0.13
C GLU A 82 -11.73 17.44 -0.24
N VAL A 83 -12.22 16.37 -0.89
CA VAL A 83 -11.36 15.27 -1.36
C VAL A 83 -10.91 15.56 -2.79
N LEU A 84 -9.60 15.74 -2.96
CA LEU A 84 -8.94 15.95 -4.24
C LEU A 84 -8.22 14.66 -4.66
N VAL A 85 -8.70 14.02 -5.72
CA VAL A 85 -8.05 12.84 -6.28
C VAL A 85 -6.97 13.30 -7.25
N GLY A 86 -5.73 12.90 -7.00
CA GLY A 86 -4.57 13.27 -7.79
C GLY A 86 -3.25 12.92 -7.10
N ASP A 87 -2.17 13.05 -7.85
CA ASP A 87 -0.82 12.85 -7.37
C ASP A 87 -0.24 14.15 -6.81
N VAL A 88 0.59 14.02 -5.78
CA VAL A 88 1.37 15.15 -5.26
C VAL A 88 2.66 15.20 -6.06
N ASP A 89 2.89 16.29 -6.78
CA ASP A 89 4.07 16.48 -7.62
C ASP A 89 5.21 17.16 -6.84
N GLU A 90 4.85 18.18 -6.06
CA GLU A 90 5.83 19.02 -5.37
C GLU A 90 5.23 19.65 -4.11
N VAL A 91 6.07 19.86 -3.11
CA VAL A 91 5.73 20.57 -1.87
C VAL A 91 6.74 21.70 -1.68
N ASP A 92 6.28 22.94 -1.87
CA ASP A 92 7.05 24.15 -1.64
C ASP A 92 6.74 24.70 -0.23
N LEU A 93 7.63 24.38 0.71
CA LEU A 93 7.47 24.79 2.09
C LEU A 93 7.71 26.29 2.30
N GLN A 94 8.57 26.91 1.49
CA GLN A 94 8.91 28.34 1.63
C GLN A 94 7.73 29.24 1.25
N ASN A 95 7.00 28.87 0.20
CA ASN A 95 5.86 29.64 -0.28
C ASN A 95 4.51 29.11 0.24
N ASN A 96 4.50 28.08 1.11
CA ASN A 96 3.31 27.40 1.63
C ASN A 96 2.38 26.91 0.52
N ARG A 97 2.92 26.16 -0.43
CA ARG A 97 2.22 25.68 -1.63
C ARG A 97 2.47 24.20 -1.88
N VAL A 98 1.47 23.55 -2.44
CA VAL A 98 1.58 22.19 -2.94
C VAL A 98 1.10 22.16 -4.37
N ARG A 99 1.87 21.53 -5.25
CA ARG A 99 1.46 21.25 -6.63
C ARG A 99 0.97 19.81 -6.72
N ILE A 100 -0.18 19.63 -7.35
CA ILE A 100 -0.79 18.33 -7.59
C ILE A 100 -1.20 18.20 -9.06
N SER A 101 -1.15 16.97 -9.59
CA SER A 101 -1.68 16.62 -10.90
C SER A 101 -3.00 15.87 -10.74
N ARG A 102 -4.04 16.30 -11.49
CA ARG A 102 -5.40 15.77 -11.36
C ARG A 102 -6.02 15.40 -12.69
N GLY A 103 -6.90 14.39 -12.60
CA GLY A 103 -7.71 13.95 -13.74
C GLY A 103 -6.90 13.26 -14.84
N TYR A 104 -7.61 12.82 -15.86
CA TYR A 104 -7.04 12.05 -16.98
C TYR A 104 -5.95 12.79 -17.78
N ARG A 105 -6.03 14.14 -17.80
CA ARG A 105 -5.06 15.00 -18.53
C ARG A 105 -3.93 15.51 -17.64
N ASN A 106 -3.74 14.97 -16.44
CA ASN A 106 -2.71 15.41 -15.48
C ASN A 106 -2.69 16.93 -15.29
N GLN A 107 -3.86 17.55 -15.14
CA GLN A 107 -3.96 19.00 -14.97
C GLN A 107 -3.29 19.42 -13.67
N ALA A 108 -2.27 20.26 -13.80
CA ALA A 108 -1.58 20.81 -12.65
C ALA A 108 -2.50 21.78 -11.87
N GLN A 109 -2.61 21.59 -10.57
CA GLN A 109 -3.32 22.48 -9.65
C GLN A 109 -2.40 22.85 -8.50
N GLN A 110 -2.39 24.13 -8.16
CA GLN A 110 -1.67 24.66 -7.01
C GLN A 110 -2.61 24.85 -5.83
N LEU A 111 -2.19 24.38 -4.66
CA LEU A 111 -2.91 24.51 -3.40
C LEU A 111 -2.05 25.32 -2.43
N ASP A 112 -2.54 26.47 -2.01
CA ASP A 112 -1.91 27.18 -0.90
C ASP A 112 -2.45 26.64 0.44
N TYR A 113 -1.63 26.68 1.50
CA TYR A 113 -2.02 26.22 2.84
C TYR A 113 -1.59 27.19 3.94
N ASP A 114 -2.32 27.15 5.06
CA ASP A 114 -1.91 27.73 6.34
C ASP A 114 -1.38 26.64 7.29
N HIS A 115 -1.85 25.38 7.12
CA HIS A 115 -1.30 24.19 7.76
C HIS A 115 -1.19 23.06 6.73
N LEU A 116 -0.07 22.33 6.77
CA LEU A 116 0.19 21.18 5.92
C LEU A 116 0.37 19.93 6.79
N VAL A 117 -0.31 18.84 6.40
CA VAL A 117 -0.14 17.51 7.01
C VAL A 117 0.44 16.57 5.95
N ILE A 118 1.67 16.11 6.16
CA ILE A 118 2.37 15.18 5.27
C ILE A 118 2.14 13.76 5.81
N ALA A 119 1.31 12.99 5.11
CA ALA A 119 0.95 11.60 5.44
C ALA A 119 1.10 10.70 4.20
N LEU A 120 2.16 10.93 3.41
CA LEU A 120 2.40 10.30 2.11
C LEU A 120 2.81 8.82 2.19
N GLY A 121 3.01 8.29 3.40
CA GLY A 121 3.31 6.89 3.62
C GLY A 121 4.65 6.46 3.03
N SER A 122 4.68 5.22 2.55
CA SER A 122 5.87 4.56 2.01
C SER A 122 5.54 3.81 0.71
N THR A 123 6.56 3.56 -0.09
CA THR A 123 6.54 2.75 -1.30
C THR A 123 7.35 1.47 -1.11
N THR A 124 7.24 0.52 -2.03
CA THR A 124 8.05 -0.70 -2.03
C THR A 124 9.53 -0.36 -2.26
N ASN A 125 10.41 -0.97 -1.48
CA ASN A 125 11.87 -0.85 -1.64
C ASN A 125 12.41 -2.13 -2.31
N PHE A 126 12.91 -1.99 -3.51
CA PHE A 126 13.53 -3.09 -4.25
C PHE A 126 15.06 -3.19 -4.04
N TYR A 127 15.63 -2.39 -3.11
CA TYR A 127 17.06 -2.42 -2.74
C TYR A 127 18.02 -2.33 -3.93
N ASN A 128 17.70 -1.48 -4.91
CA ASN A 128 18.47 -1.29 -6.15
C ASN A 128 18.60 -2.56 -7.00
N LEU A 129 17.60 -3.45 -6.96
CA LEU A 129 17.47 -4.59 -7.86
C LEU A 129 16.50 -4.20 -9.00
N PRO A 130 16.98 -3.72 -10.16
CA PRO A 130 16.12 -3.25 -11.24
C PRO A 130 15.22 -4.36 -11.77
N ASP A 131 15.76 -5.57 -11.95
CA ASP A 131 14.97 -6.72 -12.41
C ASP A 131 13.80 -7.04 -11.48
N ALA A 132 14.01 -6.94 -10.15
CA ALA A 132 12.93 -7.15 -9.19
C ALA A 132 11.90 -6.01 -9.23
N ALA A 133 12.32 -4.77 -9.49
CA ALA A 133 11.40 -3.65 -9.65
C ALA A 133 10.49 -3.80 -10.88
N ASP A 134 10.99 -4.42 -11.96
CA ASP A 134 10.26 -4.59 -13.20
C ASP A 134 9.42 -5.89 -13.23
N LEU A 135 9.86 -6.94 -12.55
CA LEU A 135 9.31 -8.29 -12.69
C LEU A 135 8.58 -8.81 -11.45
N ALA A 136 8.95 -8.35 -10.24
CA ALA A 136 8.32 -8.83 -9.02
C ALA A 136 7.00 -8.11 -8.75
N LEU A 137 6.07 -8.82 -8.11
CA LEU A 137 4.76 -8.31 -7.73
C LEU A 137 4.81 -7.75 -6.30
N PRO A 138 4.68 -6.44 -6.09
CA PRO A 138 4.60 -5.88 -4.74
C PRO A 138 3.27 -6.25 -4.06
N MET A 139 3.17 -6.01 -2.75
CA MET A 139 1.94 -6.18 -1.95
C MET A 139 1.70 -4.94 -1.08
N LYS A 140 1.41 -3.82 -1.72
CA LYS A 140 1.23 -2.52 -1.06
C LYS A 140 -0.09 -1.84 -1.42
N SER A 141 -0.58 -2.02 -2.63
CA SER A 141 -1.81 -1.41 -3.17
C SER A 141 -2.87 -2.47 -3.48
N LEU A 142 -4.11 -2.01 -3.70
CA LEU A 142 -5.20 -2.89 -4.14
C LEU A 142 -4.91 -3.52 -5.51
N SER A 143 -4.33 -2.75 -6.43
CA SER A 143 -3.93 -3.26 -7.74
C SER A 143 -2.88 -4.36 -7.65
N ASP A 144 -1.97 -4.29 -6.68
CA ASP A 144 -0.97 -5.35 -6.47
C ASP A 144 -1.64 -6.67 -6.08
N ALA A 145 -2.60 -6.64 -5.16
CA ALA A 145 -3.34 -7.84 -4.75
C ALA A 145 -4.16 -8.45 -5.90
N ILE A 146 -4.80 -7.60 -6.71
CA ILE A 146 -5.54 -8.04 -7.91
C ILE A 146 -4.60 -8.66 -8.94
N GLN A 147 -3.45 -8.02 -9.20
CA GLN A 147 -2.45 -8.54 -10.13
C GLN A 147 -1.87 -9.87 -9.65
N LEU A 148 -1.58 -9.99 -8.35
CA LEU A 148 -1.07 -11.23 -7.77
C LEU A 148 -2.09 -12.36 -7.92
N ARG A 149 -3.38 -12.12 -7.60
CA ARG A 149 -4.47 -13.09 -7.82
C ARG A 149 -4.54 -13.52 -9.29
N ALA A 150 -4.55 -12.56 -10.22
CA ALA A 150 -4.59 -12.83 -11.66
C ALA A 150 -3.37 -13.63 -12.13
N GLN A 151 -2.17 -13.30 -11.62
CA GLN A 151 -0.94 -14.03 -11.94
C GLN A 151 -0.99 -15.47 -11.46
N VAL A 152 -1.46 -15.72 -10.23
CA VAL A 152 -1.61 -17.09 -9.68
C VAL A 152 -2.54 -17.91 -10.56
N LEU A 153 -3.73 -17.41 -10.87
CA LEU A 153 -4.70 -18.12 -11.69
C LEU A 153 -4.18 -18.40 -13.10
N ARG A 154 -3.51 -17.43 -13.73
CA ARG A 154 -2.85 -17.62 -15.02
C ARG A 154 -1.79 -18.71 -14.96
N CYS A 155 -0.95 -18.70 -13.93
CA CYS A 155 0.06 -19.76 -13.76
C CYS A 155 -0.58 -21.15 -13.62
N LEU A 156 -1.73 -21.27 -12.96
CA LEU A 156 -2.46 -22.55 -12.84
C LEU A 156 -3.04 -22.99 -14.19
N GLU A 157 -3.66 -22.08 -14.96
CA GLU A 157 -4.17 -22.38 -16.30
C GLU A 157 -3.04 -22.82 -17.27
N ASP A 158 -1.95 -22.05 -17.31
CA ASP A 158 -0.80 -22.35 -18.18
C ASP A 158 -0.13 -23.67 -17.76
N ALA A 159 0.02 -23.92 -16.43
CA ALA A 159 0.58 -25.18 -15.92
C ALA A 159 -0.29 -26.39 -16.24
N ASN A 160 -1.62 -26.26 -16.19
CA ASN A 160 -2.55 -27.31 -16.53
C ASN A 160 -2.46 -27.70 -18.01
N ALA A 161 -2.17 -26.73 -18.89
CA ALA A 161 -1.99 -26.92 -20.34
C ALA A 161 -0.56 -27.32 -20.73
N ALA A 162 0.46 -27.04 -19.90
CA ALA A 162 1.85 -27.26 -20.23
C ALA A 162 2.20 -28.75 -20.40
N SER A 163 2.82 -29.12 -21.52
CA SER A 163 3.34 -30.47 -21.77
C SER A 163 4.76 -30.66 -21.24
N ASN A 164 5.57 -29.56 -21.16
CA ASN A 164 6.94 -29.60 -20.66
C ASN A 164 6.96 -29.58 -19.11
N PRO A 165 7.52 -30.62 -18.45
CA PRO A 165 7.58 -30.68 -16.99
C PRO A 165 8.38 -29.55 -16.34
N VAL A 166 9.45 -29.07 -16.97
CA VAL A 166 10.28 -27.96 -16.45
C VAL A 166 9.49 -26.64 -16.48
N GLU A 167 8.79 -26.38 -17.57
CA GLU A 167 7.93 -25.23 -17.69
C GLU A 167 6.77 -25.28 -16.67
N ARG A 168 6.10 -26.42 -16.57
CA ARG A 168 5.03 -26.65 -15.58
C ARG A 168 5.53 -26.39 -14.17
N GLN A 169 6.73 -26.88 -13.82
CA GLN A 169 7.30 -26.66 -12.49
C GLN A 169 7.59 -25.18 -12.22
N SER A 170 8.10 -24.42 -13.19
CA SER A 170 8.35 -22.99 -13.02
C SER A 170 7.07 -22.18 -12.81
N LEU A 171 5.96 -22.59 -13.44
CA LEU A 171 4.63 -22.00 -13.28
C LEU A 171 4.01 -22.31 -11.91
N LEU A 172 4.28 -23.52 -11.38
CA LEU A 172 3.77 -23.96 -10.06
C LEU A 172 4.71 -23.64 -8.90
N THR A 173 5.74 -22.83 -9.14
CA THR A 173 6.66 -22.37 -8.11
C THR A 173 6.41 -20.88 -7.82
N PHE A 174 6.03 -20.57 -6.58
CA PHE A 174 5.71 -19.22 -6.12
C PHE A 174 6.66 -18.83 -4.99
N LEU A 175 7.35 -17.71 -5.16
CA LEU A 175 8.25 -17.16 -4.15
C LEU A 175 7.66 -15.92 -3.51
N VAL A 176 7.86 -15.77 -2.19
CA VAL A 176 7.56 -14.55 -1.45
C VAL A 176 8.85 -14.08 -0.77
N ALA A 177 9.31 -12.88 -1.10
CA ALA A 177 10.47 -12.25 -0.48
C ALA A 177 10.03 -11.34 0.67
N GLY A 178 10.51 -11.63 1.89
CA GLY A 178 10.22 -10.87 3.10
C GLY A 178 9.43 -11.65 4.15
N GLY A 179 10.04 -11.91 5.31
CA GLY A 179 9.44 -12.68 6.42
C GLY A 179 8.80 -11.80 7.51
N GLY A 180 8.45 -10.56 7.21
CA GLY A 180 7.61 -9.71 8.07
C GLY A 180 6.11 -10.06 7.96
N PHE A 181 5.24 -9.26 8.60
CA PHE A 181 3.78 -9.49 8.59
C PHE A 181 3.21 -9.68 7.18
N ALA A 182 3.44 -8.73 6.27
CA ALA A 182 2.89 -8.79 4.93
C ALA A 182 3.31 -10.06 4.17
N GLY A 183 4.59 -10.47 4.26
CA GLY A 183 5.08 -11.66 3.56
C GLY A 183 4.55 -12.96 4.15
N VAL A 184 4.53 -13.07 5.47
CA VAL A 184 4.03 -14.26 6.16
C VAL A 184 2.53 -14.44 5.91
N GLU A 185 1.72 -13.38 6.03
CA GLU A 185 0.29 -13.43 5.75
C GLU A 185 0.03 -13.74 4.27
N THR A 186 0.79 -13.13 3.36
CA THR A 186 0.65 -13.39 1.92
C THR A 186 1.02 -14.81 1.54
N VAL A 187 2.17 -15.34 2.00
CA VAL A 187 2.57 -16.73 1.66
C VAL A 187 1.62 -17.75 2.22
N ALA A 188 1.10 -17.52 3.43
CA ALA A 188 0.12 -18.42 4.06
C ALA A 188 -1.21 -18.44 3.29
N ALA A 189 -1.74 -17.26 2.95
CA ALA A 189 -2.99 -17.12 2.21
C ALA A 189 -2.88 -17.68 0.79
N LEU A 190 -1.79 -17.39 0.07
CA LEU A 190 -1.53 -17.93 -1.27
C LEU A 190 -1.39 -19.44 -1.26
N ASN A 191 -0.64 -20.01 -0.30
CA ASN A 191 -0.47 -21.45 -0.19
C ASN A 191 -1.83 -22.17 0.00
N ASP A 192 -2.69 -21.63 0.87
CA ASP A 192 -4.02 -22.18 1.09
C ASP A 192 -4.90 -22.03 -0.16
N PHE A 193 -4.88 -20.86 -0.81
CA PHE A 193 -5.64 -20.59 -2.03
C PHE A 193 -5.24 -21.51 -3.18
N ILE A 194 -3.94 -21.61 -3.48
CA ILE A 194 -3.45 -22.42 -4.61
C ILE A 194 -3.75 -23.90 -4.38
N ARG A 195 -3.51 -24.44 -3.17
CA ARG A 195 -3.81 -25.84 -2.85
C ARG A 195 -5.30 -26.15 -2.96
N GLU A 196 -6.16 -25.19 -2.60
CA GLU A 196 -7.60 -25.34 -2.76
C GLU A 196 -8.01 -25.27 -4.23
N ALA A 197 -7.39 -24.39 -5.03
CA ALA A 197 -7.66 -24.24 -6.45
C ALA A 197 -7.25 -25.46 -7.29
N LEU A 198 -6.15 -26.15 -6.92
CA LEU A 198 -5.62 -27.29 -7.67
C LEU A 198 -6.67 -28.38 -7.95
N ARG A 199 -7.68 -28.56 -7.10
CA ARG A 199 -8.75 -29.56 -7.30
C ARG A 199 -9.59 -29.32 -8.56
N PHE A 200 -9.55 -28.14 -9.11
CA PHE A 200 -10.24 -27.78 -10.36
C PHE A 200 -9.39 -27.98 -11.62
N TYR A 201 -8.11 -28.34 -11.45
CA TYR A 201 -7.14 -28.52 -12.54
C TYR A 201 -6.72 -29.99 -12.66
N PRO A 202 -7.30 -30.77 -13.61
CA PRO A 202 -7.15 -32.21 -13.64
C PRO A 202 -5.72 -32.71 -13.90
N ASN A 203 -4.87 -31.89 -14.52
CA ASN A 203 -3.49 -32.25 -14.83
C ASN A 203 -2.50 -31.83 -13.74
N LEU A 204 -2.98 -31.22 -12.65
CA LEU A 204 -2.16 -30.72 -11.55
C LEU A 204 -2.42 -31.51 -10.26
N CYS A 205 -1.36 -31.71 -9.46
CA CYS A 205 -1.48 -32.32 -8.14
C CYS A 205 -0.69 -31.50 -7.09
N PRO A 206 -1.05 -31.65 -5.81
CA PRO A 206 -0.44 -30.85 -4.71
C PRO A 206 1.07 -31.05 -4.57
N GLU A 207 1.62 -32.17 -5.01
CA GLU A 207 3.05 -32.51 -4.95
C GLU A 207 3.89 -31.70 -5.95
N MET A 208 3.27 -31.19 -7.03
CA MET A 208 3.90 -30.32 -8.02
C MET A 208 4.06 -28.89 -7.49
N LEU A 209 3.26 -28.49 -6.52
CA LEU A 209 3.25 -27.11 -5.99
C LEU A 209 4.47 -26.86 -5.11
N ARG A 210 5.16 -25.77 -5.36
CA ARG A 210 6.23 -25.22 -4.51
C ARG A 210 5.93 -23.80 -4.11
N VAL A 211 5.83 -23.56 -2.82
CA VAL A 211 5.67 -22.21 -2.25
C VAL A 211 6.83 -21.96 -1.32
N THR A 212 7.61 -20.92 -1.59
CA THR A 212 8.84 -20.61 -0.85
C THR A 212 8.78 -19.22 -0.26
N LEU A 213 9.10 -19.09 1.03
CA LEU A 213 9.31 -17.81 1.71
C LEU A 213 10.82 -17.58 1.91
N VAL A 214 11.32 -16.47 1.36
CA VAL A 214 12.74 -16.07 1.48
C VAL A 214 12.85 -14.91 2.46
N HIS A 215 13.71 -15.04 3.47
CA HIS A 215 13.91 -14.02 4.49
C HIS A 215 15.37 -13.85 4.90
N SER A 216 15.84 -12.60 4.96
CA SER A 216 17.21 -12.27 5.33
C SER A 216 17.54 -12.45 6.82
N GLY A 217 16.54 -12.43 7.67
CA GLY A 217 16.68 -12.64 9.11
C GLY A 217 16.79 -14.12 9.51
N ALA A 218 17.10 -14.35 10.77
CA ALA A 218 17.19 -15.70 11.36
C ALA A 218 15.83 -16.26 11.80
N VAL A 219 14.81 -15.41 11.86
CA VAL A 219 13.46 -15.75 12.33
C VAL A 219 12.45 -14.91 11.57
N ILE A 220 11.32 -15.49 11.17
CA ILE A 220 10.18 -14.75 10.58
C ILE A 220 9.37 -14.07 11.67
N LEU A 221 8.61 -13.01 11.32
CA LEU A 221 7.85 -12.17 12.26
C LEU A 221 8.69 -11.70 13.47
N PRO A 222 9.87 -11.09 13.25
CA PRO A 222 10.79 -10.74 14.34
C PRO A 222 10.16 -9.81 15.38
N GLU A 223 9.15 -9.02 14.99
CA GLU A 223 8.42 -8.11 15.89
C GLU A 223 7.56 -8.85 16.92
N LEU A 224 7.15 -10.09 16.63
CA LEU A 224 6.43 -10.96 17.58
C LEU A 224 7.36 -11.72 18.52
N GLY A 225 8.68 -11.71 18.24
CA GLY A 225 9.70 -12.41 19.00
C GLY A 225 9.91 -13.86 18.54
N GLU A 226 11.02 -14.45 18.99
CA GLU A 226 11.51 -15.72 18.51
C GLU A 226 10.52 -16.88 18.68
N SER A 227 9.86 -16.96 19.83
CA SER A 227 8.92 -18.06 20.15
C SER A 227 7.77 -18.15 19.14
N LEU A 228 7.09 -17.00 18.85
CA LEU A 228 6.00 -16.99 17.87
C LEU A 228 6.51 -17.10 16.44
N GLY A 229 7.70 -16.57 16.15
CA GLY A 229 8.35 -16.74 14.85
C GLY A 229 8.64 -18.22 14.55
N ARG A 230 9.24 -18.95 15.48
CA ARG A 230 9.50 -20.40 15.34
C ARG A 230 8.22 -21.24 15.27
N TYR A 231 7.19 -20.87 16.05
CA TYR A 231 5.88 -21.50 15.91
C TYR A 231 5.31 -21.30 14.50
N THR A 232 5.38 -20.09 13.97
CA THR A 232 4.90 -19.77 12.62
C THR A 232 5.66 -20.53 11.55
N GLU A 233 7.00 -20.60 11.65
CA GLU A 233 7.87 -21.39 10.78
C GLU A 233 7.43 -22.86 10.74
N LYS A 234 7.28 -23.48 11.93
CA LYS A 234 6.82 -24.86 12.04
C LYS A 234 5.46 -25.09 11.36
N VAL A 235 4.49 -24.21 11.59
CA VAL A 235 3.14 -24.33 11.00
C VAL A 235 3.18 -24.19 9.48
N LEU A 236 3.93 -23.24 8.94
CA LEU A 236 4.06 -23.03 7.50
C LEU A 236 4.75 -24.21 6.81
N ILE A 237 5.82 -24.77 7.42
CA ILE A 237 6.50 -25.97 6.91
C ILE A 237 5.55 -27.16 6.90
N GLN A 238 4.76 -27.38 7.96
CA GLN A 238 3.74 -28.44 8.01
C GLN A 238 2.66 -28.29 6.92
N ARG A 239 2.42 -27.05 6.44
CA ARG A 239 1.51 -26.73 5.34
C ARG A 239 2.17 -26.82 3.96
N GLY A 240 3.46 -27.22 3.90
CA GLY A 240 4.20 -27.40 2.65
C GLY A 240 4.81 -26.14 2.08
N VAL A 241 5.05 -25.11 2.92
CA VAL A 241 5.84 -23.93 2.55
C VAL A 241 7.31 -24.20 2.84
N ASP A 242 8.20 -24.02 1.86
CA ASP A 242 9.65 -24.01 2.03
C ASP A 242 10.08 -22.64 2.59
N ILE A 243 10.87 -22.64 3.67
CA ILE A 243 11.33 -21.40 4.31
C ILE A 243 12.84 -21.29 4.21
N ARG A 244 13.31 -20.26 3.51
CA ARG A 244 14.73 -19.93 3.33
C ARG A 244 15.09 -18.74 4.19
N LEU A 245 15.73 -18.99 5.34
CA LEU A 245 16.20 -17.96 6.26
C LEU A 245 17.66 -17.57 5.96
N LYS A 246 18.09 -16.42 6.47
CA LYS A 246 19.46 -15.88 6.34
C LYS A 246 19.93 -15.72 4.89
N THR A 247 18.98 -15.65 3.96
CA THR A 247 19.26 -15.39 2.55
C THR A 247 18.28 -14.35 2.00
N ARG A 248 18.57 -13.82 0.82
CA ARG A 248 17.76 -12.81 0.16
C ARG A 248 17.77 -13.04 -1.34
N VAL A 249 16.79 -12.48 -2.04
CA VAL A 249 16.80 -12.42 -3.50
C VAL A 249 17.96 -11.54 -3.95
N ASN A 250 18.74 -12.03 -4.89
CA ASN A 250 19.89 -11.35 -5.47
C ASN A 250 19.59 -10.81 -6.88
N SER A 251 18.87 -11.60 -7.68
CA SER A 251 18.42 -11.19 -9.02
C SER A 251 17.17 -11.98 -9.43
N MET A 252 16.50 -11.52 -10.47
CA MET A 252 15.34 -12.19 -11.04
C MET A 252 15.35 -12.04 -12.56
N THR A 253 15.01 -13.13 -13.25
CA THR A 253 14.62 -13.12 -14.66
C THR A 253 13.13 -13.47 -14.77
N ARG A 254 12.60 -13.57 -15.99
CA ARG A 254 11.19 -13.96 -16.21
C ARG A 254 10.86 -15.40 -15.78
N SER A 255 11.85 -16.25 -15.55
CA SER A 255 11.65 -17.67 -15.24
C SER A 255 12.49 -18.17 -14.07
N GLU A 256 13.34 -17.34 -13.50
CA GLU A 256 14.31 -17.77 -12.49
C GLU A 256 14.58 -16.68 -11.48
N VAL A 257 14.69 -17.08 -10.22
CA VAL A 257 15.08 -16.22 -9.09
C VAL A 257 16.36 -16.76 -8.49
N THR A 258 17.42 -15.92 -8.43
CA THR A 258 18.69 -16.26 -7.79
C THR A 258 18.73 -15.67 -6.39
N LEU A 259 19.15 -16.49 -5.42
CA LEU A 259 19.33 -16.08 -4.04
C LEU A 259 20.80 -15.70 -3.75
N ALA A 260 21.03 -14.96 -2.68
CA ALA A 260 22.37 -14.49 -2.29
C ALA A 260 23.36 -15.61 -1.88
N ASP A 261 22.85 -16.78 -1.53
CA ASP A 261 23.62 -18.00 -1.27
C ASP A 261 24.01 -18.77 -2.55
N GLY A 262 23.68 -18.25 -3.73
CA GLY A 262 23.94 -18.85 -5.03
C GLY A 262 22.87 -19.86 -5.50
N ALA A 263 21.88 -20.16 -4.67
CA ALA A 263 20.78 -21.04 -5.08
C ALA A 263 19.93 -20.37 -6.16
N SER A 264 19.53 -21.16 -7.15
CA SER A 264 18.65 -20.72 -8.25
C SER A 264 17.33 -21.50 -8.19
N ILE A 265 16.23 -20.79 -8.31
CA ILE A 265 14.87 -21.34 -8.24
C ILE A 265 14.11 -20.96 -9.50
N GLN A 266 13.70 -21.97 -10.27
CA GLN A 266 12.85 -21.75 -11.45
C GLN A 266 11.47 -21.33 -10.99
N SER A 267 11.07 -20.09 -11.28
CA SER A 267 9.78 -19.51 -10.92
C SER A 267 9.42 -18.35 -11.82
N ARG A 268 8.14 -18.22 -12.16
CA ARG A 268 7.58 -17.08 -12.88
C ARG A 268 6.86 -16.08 -11.97
N THR A 269 6.83 -16.34 -10.66
CA THR A 269 6.14 -15.48 -9.71
C THR A 269 6.98 -15.21 -8.47
N LEU A 270 7.41 -13.97 -8.32
CA LEU A 270 8.05 -13.45 -7.13
C LEU A 270 7.19 -12.35 -6.52
N VAL A 271 6.68 -12.56 -5.32
CA VAL A 271 5.98 -11.54 -4.54
C VAL A 271 6.98 -10.80 -3.66
N TRP A 272 6.99 -9.46 -3.75
CA TRP A 272 7.95 -8.64 -3.03
C TRP A 272 7.32 -7.92 -1.84
N THR A 273 7.71 -8.33 -0.65
CA THR A 273 7.31 -7.72 0.63
C THR A 273 8.52 -7.39 1.52
N ALA A 274 9.73 -7.43 0.95
CA ALA A 274 10.99 -7.39 1.70
C ALA A 274 11.34 -6.02 2.30
N GLY A 275 10.59 -4.99 2.01
CA GLY A 275 10.86 -3.69 2.63
C GLY A 275 10.09 -2.53 2.00
N THR A 276 10.09 -1.42 2.73
CA THR A 276 9.48 -0.17 2.31
C THR A 276 10.44 0.99 2.50
N VAL A 277 10.28 2.03 1.68
CA VAL A 277 10.99 3.30 1.76
C VAL A 277 9.96 4.43 1.78
N PRO A 278 10.18 5.54 2.49
CA PRO A 278 9.29 6.68 2.46
C PRO A 278 9.03 7.16 1.03
N SER A 279 7.85 7.76 0.82
CA SER A 279 7.50 8.35 -0.48
C SER A 279 8.65 9.19 -1.05
N PRO A 280 9.00 9.08 -2.35
CA PRO A 280 10.12 9.82 -2.97
C PRO A 280 10.04 11.34 -2.79
N ILE A 281 8.84 11.91 -2.69
CA ILE A 281 8.62 13.34 -2.45
C ILE A 281 9.29 13.81 -1.16
N ILE A 282 9.39 12.92 -0.15
CA ILE A 282 10.04 13.23 1.12
C ILE A 282 11.53 13.54 0.94
N ALA A 283 12.19 12.91 -0.02
CA ALA A 283 13.60 13.12 -0.30
C ALA A 283 13.89 14.52 -0.87
N ALA A 284 12.92 15.13 -1.55
CA ALA A 284 13.06 16.46 -2.15
C ALA A 284 12.81 17.62 -1.16
N LEU A 285 12.27 17.33 0.05
CA LEU A 285 11.98 18.39 1.02
C LEU A 285 13.25 18.90 1.70
N PRO A 286 13.37 20.23 1.93
CA PRO A 286 14.50 20.84 2.65
C PRO A 286 14.37 20.64 4.17
N CYS A 287 14.19 19.40 4.62
CA CYS A 287 13.93 19.03 6.00
C CYS A 287 14.92 17.96 6.48
N ALA A 288 15.23 17.96 7.76
CA ALA A 288 16.03 16.91 8.37
C ALA A 288 15.31 15.55 8.31
N ARG A 289 16.09 14.48 8.06
CA ARG A 289 15.59 13.12 7.89
C ARG A 289 16.43 12.13 8.67
N GLU A 290 15.79 11.08 9.15
CA GLU A 290 16.47 9.91 9.67
C GLU A 290 15.93 8.65 9.00
N ARG A 291 16.81 7.82 8.47
CA ARG A 291 16.46 6.62 7.68
C ARG A 291 15.46 6.94 6.54
N GLY A 292 15.63 8.10 5.89
CA GLY A 292 14.78 8.60 4.81
C GLY A 292 13.44 9.19 5.26
N ARG A 293 13.07 9.10 6.55
CA ARG A 293 11.82 9.65 7.11
C ARG A 293 12.04 11.07 7.63
N LEU A 294 11.02 11.93 7.49
CA LEU A 294 11.04 13.28 8.05
C LEU A 294 11.18 13.24 9.57
N LEU A 295 12.15 13.94 10.12
CA LEU A 295 12.21 14.18 11.55
C LEU A 295 11.03 15.05 11.99
N VAL A 296 10.37 14.65 13.06
CA VAL A 296 9.34 15.45 13.72
C VAL A 296 9.63 15.55 15.22
N ASN A 297 9.14 16.64 15.83
CA ASN A 297 9.20 16.78 17.29
C ASN A 297 8.10 15.91 17.96
N GLN A 298 8.07 15.94 19.29
CA GLN A 298 7.07 15.20 20.08
C GLN A 298 5.61 15.57 19.76
N PHE A 299 5.36 16.72 19.15
CA PHE A 299 4.03 17.18 18.77
C PHE A 299 3.65 16.82 17.33
N LEU A 300 4.53 16.11 16.60
CA LEU A 300 4.43 15.75 15.19
C LEU A 300 4.59 16.94 14.23
N GLN A 301 5.24 18.02 14.67
CA GLN A 301 5.63 19.14 13.81
C GLN A 301 7.01 18.87 13.20
N VAL A 302 7.19 19.29 11.96
CA VAL A 302 8.50 19.32 11.32
C VAL A 302 9.31 20.47 11.91
N PRO A 303 10.53 20.27 12.44
CA PRO A 303 11.39 21.34 12.93
C PRO A 303 11.56 22.43 11.85
N ASP A 304 11.72 23.68 12.25
CA ASP A 304 11.84 24.87 11.39
C ASP A 304 10.58 25.22 10.58
N TRP A 305 9.58 24.33 10.54
CA TRP A 305 8.33 24.51 9.80
C TRP A 305 7.11 24.34 10.73
N PRO A 306 6.82 25.32 11.61
CA PRO A 306 5.86 25.17 12.70
C PRO A 306 4.41 24.91 12.25
N ASN A 307 4.09 25.13 10.99
CA ASN A 307 2.76 24.86 10.41
C ASN A 307 2.73 23.60 9.55
N VAL A 308 3.85 22.84 9.50
CA VAL A 308 3.98 21.59 8.78
C VAL A 308 4.06 20.43 9.79
N TRP A 309 3.26 19.43 9.54
CA TRP A 309 3.09 18.25 10.38
C TRP A 309 3.40 17.02 9.53
N ALA A 310 4.06 16.02 10.10
CA ALA A 310 4.27 14.76 9.40
C ALA A 310 3.97 13.57 10.30
N LEU A 311 3.48 12.48 9.70
CA LEU A 311 3.03 11.30 10.43
C LEU A 311 3.00 10.03 9.55
N GLY A 312 2.88 8.89 10.20
CA GLY A 312 2.87 7.58 9.55
C GLY A 312 4.23 7.17 9.01
N ASP A 313 4.24 6.32 7.98
CA ASP A 313 5.47 5.69 7.47
C ASP A 313 6.51 6.69 6.94
N CYS A 314 6.11 7.89 6.54
CA CYS A 314 7.00 8.93 6.05
C CYS A 314 7.64 9.80 7.14
N ALA A 315 7.24 9.64 8.42
CA ALA A 315 7.74 10.42 9.55
C ALA A 315 8.56 9.56 10.52
N PHE A 316 9.62 10.14 11.08
CA PHE A 316 10.39 9.59 12.19
C PHE A 316 9.82 10.20 13.48
N VAL A 317 8.83 9.53 14.05
CA VAL A 317 8.12 9.97 15.25
C VAL A 317 8.87 9.49 16.49
N PRO A 318 9.41 10.39 17.35
CA PRO A 318 10.21 9.99 18.50
C PRO A 318 9.38 9.20 19.51
N ASP A 319 9.94 8.11 20.02
CA ASP A 319 9.38 7.37 21.15
C ASP A 319 9.88 7.99 22.46
N LEU A 320 9.03 8.71 23.16
CA LEU A 320 9.37 9.38 24.42
C LEU A 320 9.71 8.39 25.56
N GLY A 321 9.30 7.13 25.42
CA GLY A 321 9.65 6.05 26.35
C GLY A 321 10.97 5.35 26.07
N ALA A 322 11.61 5.62 24.92
CA ALA A 322 12.85 4.96 24.49
C ALA A 322 13.74 5.94 23.72
N ALA A 323 14.61 6.64 24.43
CA ALA A 323 15.49 7.66 23.84
C ALA A 323 16.24 7.15 22.60
N GLY A 324 16.25 7.96 21.52
CA GLY A 324 16.89 7.63 20.24
C GLY A 324 16.12 6.61 19.38
N LYS A 325 14.94 6.15 19.82
CA LYS A 325 14.08 5.27 19.02
C LYS A 325 12.88 6.04 18.46
N SER A 326 12.35 5.54 17.36
CA SER A 326 11.08 6.01 16.80
C SER A 326 9.98 4.97 16.98
N HIS A 327 8.75 5.44 17.00
CA HIS A 327 7.61 4.56 16.88
C HIS A 327 7.66 3.78 15.55
N PRO A 328 7.22 2.50 15.54
CA PRO A 328 7.22 1.70 14.33
C PRO A 328 6.16 2.22 13.32
N PRO A 329 6.46 2.17 12.01
CA PRO A 329 5.53 2.60 10.97
C PRO A 329 4.43 1.55 10.77
N THR A 330 3.39 1.63 11.58
CA THR A 330 2.24 0.72 11.52
C THR A 330 0.92 1.49 11.45
N ALA A 331 -0.10 0.86 10.89
CA ALA A 331 -1.44 1.44 10.79
C ALA A 331 -1.98 1.94 12.15
N GLN A 332 -1.75 1.18 13.23
CA GLN A 332 -2.22 1.57 14.56
C GLN A 332 -1.54 2.83 15.11
N HIS A 333 -0.26 3.09 14.78
CA HIS A 333 0.44 4.32 15.12
C HIS A 333 -0.07 5.46 14.25
N ALA A 334 -0.08 5.29 12.93
CA ALA A 334 -0.54 6.30 11.97
C ALA A 334 -1.95 6.83 12.28
N MET A 335 -2.90 5.95 12.66
CA MET A 335 -4.25 6.35 13.07
C MET A 335 -4.26 7.27 14.30
N ARG A 336 -3.41 6.99 15.30
CA ARG A 336 -3.31 7.79 16.53
C ARG A 336 -2.56 9.09 16.34
N GLU A 337 -1.52 9.03 15.55
CA GLU A 337 -0.75 10.20 15.10
C GLU A 337 -1.66 11.16 14.33
N GLY A 338 -2.48 10.67 13.39
CA GLY A 338 -3.46 11.48 12.68
C GLY A 338 -4.48 12.14 13.61
N LYS A 339 -4.98 11.40 14.63
CA LYS A 339 -5.85 11.95 15.66
C LYS A 339 -5.17 13.05 16.48
N LEU A 340 -3.90 12.87 16.83
CA LEU A 340 -3.14 13.86 17.62
C LEU A 340 -2.86 15.10 16.78
N VAL A 341 -2.40 14.97 15.54
CA VAL A 341 -2.14 16.10 14.63
C VAL A 341 -3.42 16.94 14.47
N ALA A 342 -4.58 16.31 14.29
CA ALA A 342 -5.84 17.04 14.22
C ALA A 342 -6.13 17.85 15.51
N ARG A 343 -5.87 17.29 16.70
CA ARG A 343 -6.02 17.99 17.96
C ARG A 343 -5.02 19.15 18.11
N ASN A 344 -3.78 18.92 17.73
CA ASN A 344 -2.71 19.91 17.82
C ASN A 344 -2.94 21.07 16.86
N ILE A 345 -3.40 20.82 15.62
CA ILE A 345 -3.80 21.89 14.70
C ILE A 345 -4.98 22.70 15.28
N ALA A 346 -6.00 22.03 15.82
CA ALA A 346 -7.13 22.70 16.43
C ALA A 346 -6.74 23.51 17.69
N ALA A 347 -5.81 23.00 18.50
CA ALA A 347 -5.23 23.69 19.66
C ALA A 347 -4.48 24.94 19.21
N LYS A 348 -3.59 24.81 18.21
CA LYS A 348 -2.81 25.91 17.66
C LYS A 348 -3.69 27.02 17.10
N LEU A 349 -4.73 26.69 16.33
CA LEU A 349 -5.71 27.65 15.81
C LEU A 349 -6.52 28.35 16.91
N SER A 350 -6.54 27.81 18.12
CA SER A 350 -7.25 28.37 19.29
C SER A 350 -6.32 28.92 20.36
N GLY A 351 -5.01 29.04 20.08
CA GLY A 351 -4.01 29.54 21.03
C GLY A 351 -3.79 28.63 22.25
N ARG A 352 -4.13 27.33 22.15
CA ARG A 352 -3.99 26.36 23.25
C ARG A 352 -2.67 25.58 23.12
N PRO A 353 -2.14 25.03 24.24
CA PRO A 353 -0.91 24.24 24.22
C PRO A 353 -1.08 22.96 23.40
N LEU A 354 0.02 22.54 22.76
CA LEU A 354 0.10 21.28 22.02
C LEU A 354 0.28 20.10 22.96
N GLN A 355 -0.19 18.94 22.53
CA GLN A 355 -0.06 17.68 23.26
C GLN A 355 1.03 16.80 22.61
N PRO A 356 1.93 16.19 23.41
CA PRO A 356 2.92 15.27 22.86
C PRO A 356 2.28 13.93 22.46
N PHE A 357 2.93 13.26 21.49
CA PHE A 357 2.56 11.90 21.12
C PHE A 357 3.13 10.91 22.11
N SER A 358 2.28 10.05 22.63
CA SER A 358 2.66 8.91 23.46
C SER A 358 1.70 7.77 23.18
N PHE A 359 2.24 6.65 22.76
CA PHE A 359 1.44 5.45 22.52
C PHE A 359 2.28 4.19 22.69
N LYS A 360 1.82 3.28 23.52
CA LYS A 360 2.40 1.95 23.65
C LYS A 360 1.61 0.98 22.78
N THR A 361 2.32 0.21 21.96
CA THR A 361 1.71 -0.83 21.11
C THR A 361 0.89 -1.79 21.98
N ILE A 362 -0.40 -1.95 21.64
CA ILE A 362 -1.32 -2.78 22.40
C ILE A 362 -1.08 -4.26 22.11
N GLY A 363 -0.86 -4.57 20.84
CA GLY A 363 -0.61 -5.94 20.39
C GLY A 363 -0.30 -5.98 18.92
N LEU A 364 0.25 -7.12 18.49
CA LEU A 364 0.57 -7.47 17.12
C LEU A 364 -0.09 -8.83 16.84
N LEU A 365 -0.71 -8.95 15.69
CA LEU A 365 -1.43 -10.16 15.27
C LEU A 365 -1.12 -10.45 13.80
N ALA A 366 -1.00 -11.73 13.43
CA ALA A 366 -0.87 -12.17 12.05
C ALA A 366 -1.74 -13.40 11.81
N SER A 367 -2.38 -13.47 10.63
CA SER A 367 -2.96 -14.70 10.10
C SER A 367 -1.85 -15.53 9.44
N ILE A 368 -1.79 -16.83 9.74
CA ILE A 368 -0.82 -17.76 9.14
C ILE A 368 -1.54 -18.89 8.41
N GLY A 369 -2.61 -18.53 7.71
CA GLY A 369 -3.47 -19.38 6.93
C GLY A 369 -4.77 -19.77 7.64
N ARG A 370 -5.53 -20.66 7.02
CA ARG A 370 -6.89 -21.00 7.43
C ARG A 370 -6.94 -21.50 8.88
N ARG A 371 -7.77 -20.83 9.71
CA ARG A 371 -8.02 -21.13 11.13
C ARG A 371 -6.78 -21.14 12.02
N THR A 372 -5.69 -20.48 11.60
CA THR A 372 -4.47 -20.41 12.39
C THR A 372 -3.90 -18.99 12.39
N GLY A 373 -3.50 -18.50 13.53
CA GLY A 373 -2.90 -17.18 13.70
C GLY A 373 -1.87 -17.18 14.81
N VAL A 374 -1.18 -16.07 14.92
CA VAL A 374 -0.28 -15.73 16.03
C VAL A 374 -0.58 -14.33 16.51
N ALA A 375 -0.52 -14.12 17.80
CA ALA A 375 -0.77 -12.82 18.41
C ALA A 375 0.09 -12.63 19.66
N ARG A 376 0.56 -11.38 19.83
CA ARG A 376 1.16 -10.93 21.10
C ARG A 376 0.37 -9.72 21.57
N ILE A 377 -0.38 -9.87 22.67
CA ILE A 377 -1.28 -8.84 23.20
C ILE A 377 -0.95 -8.63 24.67
N PHE A 378 -0.68 -7.38 25.07
CA PHE A 378 -0.25 -7.01 26.43
C PHE A 378 0.94 -7.82 26.94
N GLY A 379 1.82 -8.30 26.05
CA GLY A 379 2.98 -9.12 26.37
C GLY A 379 2.71 -10.63 26.39
N PHE A 380 1.46 -11.08 26.34
CA PHE A 380 1.10 -12.49 26.30
C PHE A 380 1.09 -13.01 24.85
N ASN A 381 1.60 -14.21 24.65
CA ASN A 381 1.64 -14.89 23.36
C ASN A 381 0.44 -15.81 23.20
N PHE A 382 -0.21 -15.71 22.05
CA PHE A 382 -1.31 -16.59 21.62
C PHE A 382 -0.99 -17.17 20.27
N SER A 383 -1.43 -18.41 20.01
CA SER A 383 -1.24 -19.09 18.72
C SER A 383 -2.42 -20.01 18.38
N GLY A 384 -2.47 -20.49 17.13
CA GLY A 384 -3.51 -21.39 16.65
C GLY A 384 -4.85 -20.71 16.42
N PHE A 385 -5.94 -21.45 16.66
CA PHE A 385 -7.31 -21.00 16.40
C PHE A 385 -7.71 -19.75 17.20
N LEU A 386 -7.34 -19.71 18.49
CA LEU A 386 -7.66 -18.56 19.34
C LEU A 386 -7.03 -17.24 18.81
N ALA A 387 -5.76 -17.30 18.42
CA ALA A 387 -5.07 -16.13 17.86
C ALA A 387 -5.69 -15.70 16.50
N TRP A 388 -6.10 -16.66 15.66
CA TRP A 388 -6.80 -16.40 14.41
C TRP A 388 -8.18 -15.76 14.64
N TRP A 389 -8.96 -16.24 15.62
CA TRP A 389 -10.24 -15.65 15.98
C TRP A 389 -10.07 -14.21 16.51
N MET A 390 -9.05 -13.98 17.36
CA MET A 390 -8.70 -12.64 17.84
C MET A 390 -8.30 -11.73 16.69
N TRP A 391 -7.50 -12.22 15.73
CA TRP A 391 -7.10 -11.49 14.54
C TRP A 391 -8.32 -11.02 13.74
N ARG A 392 -9.25 -11.91 13.39
CA ARG A 392 -10.51 -11.58 12.71
C ARG A 392 -11.33 -10.54 13.48
N THR A 393 -11.53 -10.73 14.76
CA THR A 393 -12.31 -9.82 15.61
C THR A 393 -11.69 -8.43 15.68
N VAL A 394 -10.38 -8.34 15.89
CA VAL A 394 -9.67 -7.06 15.95
C VAL A 394 -9.74 -6.31 14.61
N TYR A 395 -9.44 -6.97 13.49
CA TYR A 395 -9.45 -6.30 12.19
C TYR A 395 -10.86 -5.92 11.74
N LEU A 396 -11.85 -6.77 11.98
CA LEU A 396 -13.25 -6.43 11.75
C LEU A 396 -13.69 -5.20 12.56
N SER A 397 -13.29 -5.13 13.84
CA SER A 397 -13.61 -3.97 14.68
C SER A 397 -12.99 -2.66 14.17
N LYS A 398 -11.80 -2.73 13.55
CA LYS A 398 -11.04 -1.59 13.03
C LYS A 398 -11.43 -1.16 11.62
N LEU A 399 -12.07 -2.03 10.86
CA LEU A 399 -12.54 -1.72 9.50
C LEU A 399 -13.57 -0.56 9.56
N PRO A 400 -13.39 0.53 8.80
CA PRO A 400 -14.37 1.62 8.77
C PRO A 400 -15.66 1.20 8.06
N GLY A 401 -16.80 1.75 8.52
CA GLY A 401 -18.12 1.49 7.95
C GLY A 401 -18.77 0.21 8.46
N LEU A 402 -20.02 0.32 8.95
CA LEU A 402 -20.77 -0.84 9.44
C LEU A 402 -21.12 -1.81 8.30
N ASP A 403 -21.46 -1.26 7.13
CA ASP A 403 -21.75 -2.04 5.92
C ASP A 403 -20.57 -2.92 5.49
N LYS A 404 -19.33 -2.41 5.59
CA LYS A 404 -18.13 -3.17 5.28
C LYS A 404 -17.86 -4.28 6.30
N LYS A 405 -18.06 -3.97 7.58
CA LYS A 405 -17.95 -4.98 8.64
C LYS A 405 -18.90 -6.17 8.43
N VAL A 406 -20.16 -5.88 8.10
CA VAL A 406 -21.16 -6.92 7.86
C VAL A 406 -20.77 -7.76 6.64
N ARG A 407 -20.34 -7.13 5.53
CA ARG A 407 -19.94 -7.83 4.32
C ARG A 407 -18.73 -8.73 4.57
N VAL A 408 -17.65 -8.20 5.18
CA VAL A 408 -16.45 -8.98 5.53
C VAL A 408 -16.79 -10.15 6.47
N ALA A 409 -17.63 -9.94 7.48
CA ALA A 409 -18.06 -11.03 8.36
C ALA A 409 -18.85 -12.10 7.60
N PHE A 410 -19.64 -11.69 6.61
CA PHE A 410 -20.40 -12.61 5.77
C PHE A 410 -19.49 -13.37 4.80
N ASP A 411 -18.56 -12.70 4.11
CA ASP A 411 -17.55 -13.35 3.25
C ASP A 411 -16.76 -14.40 4.03
N TRP A 412 -16.27 -14.03 5.22
CA TRP A 412 -15.56 -14.97 6.09
C TRP A 412 -16.40 -16.16 6.55
N THR A 413 -17.71 -16.01 6.64
CA THR A 413 -18.63 -17.11 6.98
C THR A 413 -18.82 -18.01 5.78
N LEU A 414 -19.00 -17.43 4.59
CA LEU A 414 -19.11 -18.20 3.35
C LEU A 414 -17.84 -18.98 3.03
N ASP A 415 -16.65 -18.38 3.22
CA ASP A 415 -15.35 -19.05 3.03
C ASP A 415 -15.16 -20.30 3.92
N LEU A 416 -15.86 -20.37 5.07
CA LEU A 416 -15.84 -21.58 5.90
C LEU A 416 -16.67 -22.73 5.33
N LEU A 417 -17.68 -22.43 4.50
CA LEU A 417 -18.68 -23.37 4.02
C LEU A 417 -18.48 -23.74 2.54
N PHE A 418 -18.01 -22.80 1.74
CA PHE A 418 -17.87 -22.93 0.29
C PHE A 418 -16.42 -22.83 -0.15
N PRO A 419 -16.05 -23.43 -1.29
CA PRO A 419 -14.73 -23.25 -1.89
C PRO A 419 -14.54 -21.83 -2.39
N LYS A 420 -13.27 -21.40 -2.43
CA LYS A 420 -12.87 -20.11 -2.97
C LYS A 420 -13.16 -20.00 -4.47
N ASP A 421 -13.45 -18.79 -4.91
CA ASP A 421 -13.65 -18.49 -6.32
C ASP A 421 -12.31 -18.44 -7.06
N VAL A 422 -12.21 -19.24 -8.13
CA VAL A 422 -11.02 -19.36 -8.98
C VAL A 422 -11.20 -18.63 -10.33
N CYS A 423 -12.19 -17.74 -10.46
CA CYS A 423 -12.43 -16.99 -11.68
C CYS A 423 -11.40 -15.86 -11.87
N ALA A 424 -10.75 -15.82 -13.03
CA ALA A 424 -9.85 -14.76 -13.44
C ALA A 424 -10.62 -13.56 -14.02
N VAL A 425 -11.42 -12.86 -13.20
CA VAL A 425 -12.36 -11.82 -13.63
C VAL A 425 -11.66 -10.55 -14.15
N TYR A 426 -10.38 -10.36 -13.83
CA TYR A 426 -9.67 -9.07 -14.04
C TYR A 426 -8.64 -9.08 -15.16
N ASP A 427 -8.70 -10.03 -16.08
CA ASP A 427 -7.91 -9.97 -17.30
C ASP A 427 -8.60 -9.05 -18.32
N LEU A 428 -8.68 -7.74 -18.01
CA LEU A 428 -9.32 -6.73 -18.85
C LEU A 428 -8.60 -6.47 -20.17
N ASN A 429 -7.36 -6.96 -20.35
CA ASN A 429 -6.60 -6.80 -21.57
C ASN A 429 -6.32 -8.12 -22.27
N GLY A 430 -7.22 -9.07 -22.14
CA GLY A 430 -7.27 -10.37 -22.79
C GLY A 430 -6.07 -10.73 -23.64
N ARG A 431 -5.25 -11.65 -23.17
CA ARG A 431 -4.23 -12.35 -23.93
C ARG A 431 -2.85 -11.70 -24.04
N ARG A 432 -1.93 -12.15 -23.20
CA ARG A 432 -0.48 -12.27 -23.45
C ARG A 432 0.47 -11.12 -23.12
N ASP A 433 0.03 -9.91 -22.75
CA ASP A 433 0.98 -8.78 -22.69
C ASP A 433 1.10 -8.05 -21.33
N PHE A 434 0.70 -8.64 -20.20
CA PHE A 434 0.94 -8.01 -18.87
C PHE A 434 2.43 -7.92 -18.48
N HIS A 435 3.33 -8.47 -19.31
CA HIS A 435 4.78 -8.39 -19.11
C HIS A 435 5.51 -7.81 -20.34
N ARG A 436 4.91 -6.85 -21.06
CA ARG A 436 5.66 -6.05 -22.03
C ARG A 436 5.62 -4.57 -21.65
N PRO A 437 6.60 -4.10 -20.86
CA PRO A 437 6.92 -2.67 -20.84
C PRO A 437 7.13 -2.12 -22.23
N ASP A 438 7.71 -2.95 -23.16
CA ASP A 438 7.95 -2.62 -24.55
C ASP A 438 6.68 -2.40 -25.40
N ALA A 439 5.56 -3.04 -25.07
CA ALA A 439 4.32 -2.84 -25.84
C ALA A 439 3.66 -1.49 -25.50
N VAL A 440 3.66 -1.11 -24.23
CA VAL A 440 3.17 0.21 -23.77
C VAL A 440 4.14 1.30 -24.24
N ARG A 441 5.45 1.04 -24.17
CA ARG A 441 6.47 1.98 -24.66
C ARG A 441 6.38 2.16 -26.19
N ARG A 442 6.23 1.08 -26.98
CA ARG A 442 5.99 1.17 -28.42
C ARG A 442 4.66 1.86 -28.75
N MET A 443 3.55 1.56 -28.07
CA MET A 443 2.29 2.29 -28.24
C MET A 443 2.41 3.78 -27.92
N LEU A 444 3.22 4.15 -26.94
CA LEU A 444 3.49 5.55 -26.63
C LEU A 444 4.45 6.17 -27.66
N GLU A 445 5.47 5.45 -28.11
CA GLU A 445 6.39 5.87 -29.16
C GLU A 445 5.70 5.95 -30.52
N ASP A 446 4.81 5.02 -30.85
CA ASP A 446 4.00 5.04 -32.07
C ASP A 446 2.96 6.17 -32.05
N ASN A 447 2.34 6.46 -30.91
CA ASN A 447 1.43 7.60 -30.75
C ASN A 447 2.17 8.95 -30.81
N VAL A 448 3.38 9.03 -30.27
CA VAL A 448 4.22 10.23 -30.38
C VAL A 448 4.65 10.43 -31.83
N ASN A 449 5.07 9.36 -32.53
CA ASN A 449 5.43 9.42 -33.96
C ASN A 449 4.22 9.72 -34.85
N TYR A 450 3.02 9.22 -34.49
CA TYR A 450 1.79 9.56 -35.22
C TYR A 450 1.39 11.03 -35.05
N GLN A 451 1.58 11.59 -33.87
CA GLN A 451 1.32 13.02 -33.63
C GLN A 451 2.37 13.92 -34.33
N VAL A 452 3.64 13.53 -34.28
CA VAL A 452 4.70 14.27 -34.98
C VAL A 452 4.51 14.24 -36.51
N THR A 453 4.11 13.10 -37.09
CA THR A 453 3.83 12.98 -38.53
C THR A 453 2.57 13.76 -38.93
N THR A 454 1.54 13.82 -38.07
CA THR A 454 0.33 14.61 -38.35
C THR A 454 0.57 16.10 -38.23
N GLU A 455 1.42 16.56 -37.30
CA GLU A 455 1.81 17.95 -37.17
C GLU A 455 2.72 18.40 -38.34
N GLN A 456 3.66 17.55 -38.78
CA GLN A 456 4.48 17.82 -39.98
C GLN A 456 3.65 17.85 -41.24
N SER A 457 2.67 16.98 -41.42
CA SER A 457 1.72 17.00 -42.54
C SER A 457 0.82 18.22 -42.52
N ARG A 458 0.38 18.67 -41.34
CA ARG A 458 -0.43 19.89 -41.15
C ARG A 458 0.36 21.17 -41.45
N ASN A 459 1.64 21.21 -41.01
CA ASN A 459 2.55 22.32 -41.34
C ASN A 459 2.98 22.34 -42.80
N GLY A 460 3.07 21.17 -43.47
CA GLY A 460 3.29 21.04 -44.89
C GLY A 460 2.11 21.56 -45.73
N LEU A 461 0.86 21.24 -45.31
CA LEU A 461 -0.35 21.73 -45.99
C LEU A 461 -0.52 23.26 -45.85
N LEU A 462 -0.24 23.84 -44.69
CA LEU A 462 -0.28 25.29 -44.46
C LEU A 462 0.76 26.04 -45.28
N ARG A 463 1.91 25.43 -45.59
CA ARG A 463 2.95 25.99 -46.46
C ARG A 463 2.57 25.96 -47.93
N ILE A 464 1.82 24.95 -48.36
CA ILE A 464 1.32 24.82 -49.74
C ILE A 464 0.18 25.82 -49.99
N GLU A 465 -0.71 26.04 -49.03
CA GLU A 465 -1.76 27.07 -49.14
C GLU A 465 -1.21 28.51 -49.15
N GLN A 466 -0.10 28.76 -48.45
CA GLN A 466 0.57 30.06 -48.49
C GLN A 466 1.30 30.32 -49.86
N LEU A 467 1.77 29.28 -50.51
CA LEU A 467 2.42 29.38 -51.82
C LEU A 467 1.42 29.42 -52.98
N ALA A 468 0.17 29.00 -52.77
CA ALA A 468 -0.90 29.07 -53.80
C ALA A 468 -1.65 30.43 -53.78
N ASN A 469 -1.41 31.26 -52.81
CA ASN A 469 -2.04 32.59 -52.66
C ASN A 469 -1.05 33.77 -52.88
N THR A 470 0.14 33.46 -53.40
CA THR A 470 1.11 34.43 -53.96
C THR A 470 1.25 34.14 -55.47
#